data_03d46e154b8b0bfc6b8a25074f4461f6
#
_entry.id   03d46e154b8b0bfc6b8a25074f4461f6
#
_cell.length_a   1.000
_cell.length_b   1.000
_cell.length_c   1.000
_cell.angle_alpha   90.00
_cell.angle_beta   90.00
_cell.angle_gamma   90.00
#
_symmetry.space_group_name_H-M   'P 1'
#
loop_
_entity.id
_entity.type
_entity.pdbx_description
1 polymer ?
#
loop_
_entity_poly.entity_id
_entity_poly.type
_entity_poly.pdbx_seq_one_letter_code
_entity_poly.pdbx_strand_id
1 'polypeptide(L)'
;MPLLPSPFSAAERSLLRHEFLVRFGQAPRLADGVWLRVWRGGPQAGQPKIPPAVASMLDRGLLELGPDAIGFRARFTPAGIAALRLLAQDRRALDPKQYAHVREELGLEPAAADPGTDP
;
A
#
# COMPACT_ATOMS: atom_id res chain seq x y z
N MET A 1 27.42 -3.09 -5.49
CA MET A 1 26.68 -1.85 -5.40
C MET A 1 25.62 -1.97 -4.31
N PRO A 2 25.61 -1.05 -3.39
CA PRO A 2 24.61 -1.13 -2.33
C PRO A 2 23.23 -0.87 -2.92
N LEU A 3 22.27 -1.65 -2.46
CA LEU A 3 20.87 -1.42 -2.81
C LEU A 3 20.39 -0.19 -2.06
N LEU A 4 19.58 0.61 -2.73
CA LEU A 4 18.93 1.71 -2.04
C LEU A 4 18.02 1.12 -0.95
N PRO A 5 18.01 1.74 0.24
CA PRO A 5 17.11 1.27 1.28
C PRO A 5 15.67 1.40 0.81
N SER A 6 14.85 0.40 1.16
CA SER A 6 13.44 0.48 0.86
C SER A 6 12.82 1.65 1.62
N PRO A 7 11.89 2.39 1.00
CA PRO A 7 11.17 3.44 1.72
C PRO A 7 10.24 2.89 2.80
N PHE A 8 10.08 1.57 2.84
CA PHE A 8 9.19 0.91 3.80
C PHE A 8 9.95 -0.12 4.61
N SER A 9 9.58 -0.27 5.88
CA SER A 9 10.09 -1.32 6.74
C SER A 9 9.53 -2.68 6.30
N ALA A 10 10.10 -3.75 6.85
CA ALA A 10 9.60 -5.10 6.55
C ALA A 10 8.12 -5.25 6.96
N ALA A 11 7.75 -4.71 8.11
CA ALA A 11 6.36 -4.78 8.57
C ALA A 11 5.44 -3.98 7.68
N GLU A 12 5.88 -2.81 7.23
CA GLU A 12 5.10 -1.99 6.30
C GLU A 12 4.93 -2.69 4.96
N ARG A 13 5.99 -3.29 4.43
CA ARG A 13 5.91 -4.03 3.17
C ARG A 13 4.94 -5.21 3.28
N SER A 14 4.97 -5.91 4.40
CA SER A 14 4.08 -7.03 4.63
C SER A 14 2.61 -6.58 4.64
N LEU A 15 2.33 -5.48 5.33
CA LEU A 15 0.99 -4.91 5.37
C LEU A 15 0.53 -4.49 3.98
N LEU A 16 1.38 -3.79 3.24
CA LEU A 16 1.03 -3.32 1.90
C LEU A 16 0.76 -4.48 0.94
N ARG A 17 1.60 -5.51 0.99
CA ARG A 17 1.36 -6.70 0.15
C ARG A 17 0.03 -7.35 0.46
N HIS A 18 -0.34 -7.39 1.74
CA HIS A 18 -1.63 -7.94 2.15
C HIS A 18 -2.80 -7.08 1.66
N GLU A 19 -2.68 -5.76 1.80
CA GLU A 19 -3.74 -4.83 1.41
C GLU A 19 -3.95 -4.78 -0.10
N PHE A 20 -2.90 -5.00 -0.88
CA PHE A 20 -2.97 -4.89 -2.34
C PHE A 20 -3.36 -6.20 -3.03
N LEU A 21 -3.52 -7.30 -2.28
CA LEU A 21 -3.91 -8.57 -2.88
C LEU A 21 -5.30 -8.49 -3.51
N VAL A 22 -5.42 -9.09 -4.69
CA VAL A 22 -6.73 -9.26 -5.32
C VAL A 22 -7.53 -10.27 -4.52
N ARG A 23 -8.75 -9.92 -4.16
CA ARG A 23 -9.65 -10.79 -3.40
C ARG A 23 -11.00 -10.86 -4.09
N PHE A 24 -11.53 -12.07 -4.18
CA PHE A 24 -12.85 -12.29 -4.79
C PHE A 24 -12.96 -11.66 -6.17
N GLY A 25 -11.87 -11.73 -6.94
CA GLY A 25 -11.82 -11.20 -8.28
C GLY A 25 -11.74 -9.68 -8.37
N GLN A 26 -11.60 -9.00 -7.24
CA GLN A 26 -11.53 -7.55 -7.21
C GLN A 26 -10.16 -7.07 -6.78
N ALA A 27 -9.60 -6.14 -7.54
CA ALA A 27 -8.33 -5.52 -7.22
C ALA A 27 -8.58 -4.28 -6.38
N PRO A 28 -7.93 -4.16 -5.22
CA PRO A 28 -8.05 -2.93 -4.42
C PRO A 28 -7.42 -1.76 -5.17
N ARG A 29 -7.99 -0.58 -4.97
CA ARG A 29 -7.48 0.65 -5.58
C ARG A 29 -6.57 1.38 -4.61
N LEU A 30 -5.54 2.01 -5.14
CA LEU A 30 -4.66 2.83 -4.30
C LEU A 30 -5.39 4.00 -3.67
N ALA A 31 -6.37 4.55 -4.40
CA ALA A 31 -7.17 5.66 -3.88
C ALA A 31 -7.96 5.29 -2.63
N ASP A 32 -8.27 4.01 -2.45
CA ASP A 32 -8.99 3.54 -1.26
C ASP A 32 -8.07 3.50 -0.03
N GLY A 33 -6.75 3.42 -0.22
CA GLY A 33 -5.81 3.37 0.87
C GLY A 33 -5.93 2.10 1.69
N VAL A 34 -5.77 2.25 2.99
CA VAL A 34 -5.83 1.14 3.94
C VAL A 34 -7.04 1.34 4.84
N TRP A 35 -7.94 0.37 4.81
CA TRP A 35 -9.11 0.40 5.69
C TRP A 35 -8.71 -0.01 7.10
N LEU A 36 -9.19 0.73 8.09
CA LEU A 36 -8.87 0.49 9.50
C LEU A 36 -10.08 -0.06 10.22
N ARG A 37 -9.81 -1.02 11.09
CA ARG A 37 -10.83 -1.52 11.99
C ARG A 37 -11.09 -0.49 13.07
N VAL A 38 -12.24 -0.60 13.71
CA VAL A 38 -12.68 0.32 14.74
C VAL A 38 -12.85 -0.46 16.05
N TRP A 39 -12.48 0.17 17.16
CA TRP A 39 -12.71 -0.42 18.48
C TRP A 39 -14.21 -0.55 18.72
N ARG A 40 -14.63 -1.76 19.07
CA ARG A 40 -16.05 -2.03 19.29
C ARG A 40 -16.49 -1.77 20.71
N GLY A 41 -15.58 -1.73 21.66
CA GLY A 41 -15.91 -1.54 23.05
C GLY A 41 -14.76 -0.91 23.81
N GLY A 42 -14.99 -0.63 25.11
CA GLY A 42 -13.99 -0.03 25.97
C GLY A 42 -13.90 1.48 25.77
N PRO A 43 -12.90 2.11 26.41
CA PRO A 43 -12.78 3.58 26.37
C PRO A 43 -12.47 4.13 24.98
N GLN A 44 -12.03 3.29 24.06
CA GLN A 44 -11.70 3.74 22.70
C GLN A 44 -12.75 3.35 21.67
N ALA A 45 -13.94 2.94 22.12
CA ALA A 45 -15.01 2.53 21.21
C ALA A 45 -15.29 3.61 20.16
N GLY A 46 -15.38 3.20 18.90
CA GLY A 46 -15.62 4.12 17.80
C GLY A 46 -14.37 4.73 17.20
N GLN A 47 -13.20 4.53 17.82
CA GLN A 47 -11.95 5.05 17.32
C GLN A 47 -11.23 4.01 16.46
N PRO A 48 -10.42 4.45 15.50
CA PRO A 48 -9.72 3.50 14.64
C PRO A 48 -8.63 2.73 15.38
N LYS A 49 -8.50 1.45 15.03
CA LYS A 49 -7.38 0.65 15.48
C LYS A 49 -6.25 0.85 14.47
N ILE A 50 -5.14 1.40 14.93
CA ILE A 50 -4.03 1.72 14.05
C ILE A 50 -2.90 0.72 14.31
N PRO A 51 -2.64 -0.21 13.35
CA PRO A 51 -1.51 -1.12 13.49
C PRO A 51 -0.18 -0.37 13.51
N PRO A 52 0.86 -0.93 14.13
CA PRO A 52 2.16 -0.26 14.18
C PRO A 52 2.70 0.14 12.80
N ALA A 53 2.49 -0.71 11.79
CA ALA A 53 2.95 -0.40 10.43
C ALA A 53 2.24 0.81 9.85
N VAL A 54 0.94 0.94 10.11
CA VAL A 54 0.17 2.11 9.67
C VAL A 54 0.63 3.34 10.44
N ALA A 55 0.81 3.20 11.76
CA ALA A 55 1.25 4.32 12.59
C ALA A 55 2.59 4.88 12.13
N SER A 56 3.54 4.02 11.78
CA SER A 56 4.85 4.47 11.31
C SER A 56 4.75 5.18 9.95
N MET A 57 3.88 4.73 9.07
CA MET A 57 3.67 5.40 7.79
C MET A 57 2.95 6.75 7.95
N LEU A 58 1.99 6.83 8.87
CA LEU A 58 1.35 8.10 9.21
C LEU A 58 2.39 9.09 9.75
N ASP A 59 3.25 8.61 10.62
CA ASP A 59 4.27 9.43 11.27
C ASP A 59 5.25 10.02 10.26
N ARG A 60 5.55 9.27 9.20
CA ARG A 60 6.45 9.72 8.15
C ARG A 60 5.75 10.48 7.02
N GLY A 61 4.45 10.73 7.14
CA GLY A 61 3.72 11.48 6.13
C GLY A 61 3.42 10.72 4.86
N LEU A 62 3.49 9.39 4.90
CA LEU A 62 3.17 8.55 3.74
C LEU A 62 1.69 8.23 3.64
N LEU A 63 0.99 8.32 4.75
CA LEU A 63 -0.45 8.13 4.84
C LEU A 63 -1.08 9.30 5.58
N GLU A 64 -2.36 9.53 5.30
CA GLU A 64 -3.20 10.47 6.05
C GLU A 64 -4.41 9.73 6.57
N LEU A 65 -4.70 9.91 7.86
CA LEU A 65 -5.87 9.31 8.48
C LEU A 65 -7.07 10.22 8.31
N GLY A 66 -8.18 9.67 7.87
CA GLY A 66 -9.40 10.43 7.74
C GLY A 66 -10.63 9.57 7.97
N PRO A 67 -11.73 10.18 8.41
CA PRO A 67 -12.99 9.47 8.53
C PRO A 67 -13.57 9.18 7.15
N ASP A 68 -14.35 8.12 7.07
CA ASP A 68 -15.09 7.76 5.88
C ASP A 68 -16.50 7.36 6.30
N ALA A 69 -17.38 7.20 5.32
CA ALA A 69 -18.80 6.90 5.58
C ALA A 69 -19.00 5.66 6.45
N ILE A 70 -18.10 4.68 6.33
CA ILE A 70 -18.23 3.40 7.04
C ILE A 70 -17.13 3.18 8.08
N GLY A 71 -16.34 4.21 8.40
CA GLY A 71 -15.28 4.07 9.39
C GLY A 71 -14.11 5.00 9.14
N PHE A 72 -12.91 4.45 9.23
CA PHE A 72 -11.68 5.20 9.04
C PHE A 72 -10.83 4.57 7.96
N ARG A 73 -10.11 5.42 7.26
CA ARG A 73 -9.27 5.01 6.16
C ARG A 73 -7.98 5.83 6.17
N ALA A 74 -6.85 5.16 5.98
CA ALA A 74 -5.56 5.83 5.81
C ALA A 74 -5.27 5.88 4.31
N ARG A 75 -5.20 7.08 3.76
CA ARG A 75 -4.97 7.29 2.33
C ARG A 75 -3.53 7.65 2.06
N PHE A 76 -3.03 7.25 0.92
CA PHE A 76 -1.67 7.58 0.53
C PHE A 76 -1.58 9.06 0.17
N THR A 77 -0.60 9.74 0.76
CA THR A 77 -0.25 11.10 0.40
C THR A 77 0.57 11.09 -0.89
N PRO A 78 0.81 12.25 -1.53
CA PRO A 78 1.74 12.29 -2.65
C PRO A 78 3.10 11.68 -2.33
N ALA A 79 3.62 11.90 -1.12
CA ALA A 79 4.86 11.28 -0.67
C ALA A 79 4.71 9.76 -0.57
N GLY A 80 3.55 9.29 -0.12
CA GLY A 80 3.26 7.86 -0.06
C GLY A 80 3.22 7.22 -1.43
N ILE A 81 2.61 7.88 -2.40
CA ILE A 81 2.56 7.40 -3.78
C ILE A 81 3.97 7.33 -4.37
N ALA A 82 4.79 8.36 -4.13
CA ALA A 82 6.18 8.34 -4.59
C ALA A 82 6.95 7.17 -3.98
N ALA A 83 6.74 6.91 -2.70
CA ALA A 83 7.37 5.77 -2.03
C ALA A 83 6.91 4.44 -2.60
N LEU A 84 5.63 4.32 -2.95
CA LEU A 84 5.09 3.11 -3.57
C LEU A 84 5.72 2.85 -4.94
N ARG A 85 5.99 3.90 -5.71
CA ARG A 85 6.65 3.76 -7.00
C ARG A 85 8.05 3.16 -6.82
N LEU A 86 8.76 3.61 -5.80
CA LEU A 86 10.07 3.05 -5.47
C LEU A 86 9.96 1.59 -5.04
N LEU A 87 8.99 1.28 -4.21
CA LEU A 87 8.76 -0.08 -3.76
C LEU A 87 8.44 -1.01 -4.93
N ALA A 88 7.64 -0.54 -5.87
CA ALA A 88 7.21 -1.35 -7.01
C ALA A 88 8.36 -1.66 -7.97
N GLN A 89 9.47 -0.95 -7.88
CA GLN A 89 10.66 -1.26 -8.67
C GLN A 89 11.40 -2.48 -8.13
N ASP A 90 11.13 -2.85 -6.89
CA ASP A 90 11.70 -4.05 -6.28
C ASP A 90 10.77 -5.23 -6.50
N ARG A 91 11.15 -6.12 -7.40
CA ARG A 91 10.34 -7.29 -7.76
C ARG A 91 10.17 -8.25 -6.60
N ARG A 92 11.08 -8.25 -5.64
CA ARG A 92 10.96 -9.10 -4.46
C ARG A 92 9.96 -8.55 -3.47
N ALA A 93 9.84 -7.23 -3.42
CA ALA A 93 8.89 -6.59 -2.51
C ALA A 93 7.47 -6.69 -3.04
N LEU A 94 7.28 -6.41 -4.35
CA LEU A 94 6.00 -6.53 -5.02
C LEU A 94 6.20 -7.28 -6.32
N ASP A 95 5.68 -8.50 -6.38
CA ASP A 95 5.75 -9.30 -7.60
C ASP A 95 5.01 -8.57 -8.72
N PRO A 96 5.69 -8.27 -9.85
CA PRO A 96 5.06 -7.50 -10.92
C PRO A 96 3.80 -8.14 -11.50
N LYS A 97 3.72 -9.45 -11.50
CA LYS A 97 2.54 -10.15 -12.01
C LYS A 97 1.40 -10.13 -11.02
N GLN A 98 1.69 -10.42 -9.76
CA GLN A 98 0.69 -10.49 -8.70
C GLN A 98 0.11 -9.12 -8.41
N TYR A 99 0.92 -8.07 -8.53
CA TYR A 99 0.53 -6.69 -8.23
C TYR A 99 0.51 -5.81 -9.46
N ALA A 100 0.17 -6.40 -10.63
CA ALA A 100 0.12 -5.65 -11.87
C ALA A 100 -0.85 -4.48 -11.80
N HIS A 101 -1.97 -4.65 -11.11
CA HIS A 101 -2.96 -3.58 -10.93
C HIS A 101 -2.39 -2.38 -10.15
N VAL A 102 -1.50 -2.64 -9.19
CA VAL A 102 -0.83 -1.57 -8.45
C VAL A 102 0.11 -0.81 -9.36
N ARG A 103 0.89 -1.52 -10.16
CA ARG A 103 1.81 -0.89 -11.11
C ARG A 103 1.05 -0.01 -12.11
N GLU A 104 -0.09 -0.48 -12.58
CA GLU A 104 -0.92 0.27 -13.50
C GLU A 104 -1.42 1.58 -12.88
N GLU A 105 -1.90 1.53 -11.65
CA GLU A 105 -2.36 2.72 -10.96
C GLU A 105 -1.23 3.69 -10.64
N LEU A 106 -0.01 3.18 -10.46
CA LEU A 106 1.16 4.01 -10.23
C LEU A 106 1.74 4.61 -11.53
N GLY A 107 1.17 4.25 -12.68
CA GLY A 107 1.66 4.72 -13.96
C GLY A 107 2.95 4.02 -14.40
N LEU A 108 3.23 2.85 -13.86
CA LEU A 108 4.40 2.07 -14.21
C LEU A 108 4.10 1.11 -15.34
N GLU A 109 5.13 0.69 -16.05
CA GLU A 109 4.96 -0.27 -17.12
C GLU A 109 4.42 -1.59 -16.61
N PRO A 110 3.49 -2.22 -17.34
CA PRO A 110 2.98 -3.52 -16.91
C PRO A 110 4.07 -4.58 -16.94
N ALA A 111 3.94 -5.56 -16.05
CA ALA A 111 4.90 -6.64 -15.97
C ALA A 111 4.98 -7.43 -17.28
N ALA A 112 3.88 -7.46 -18.02
CA ALA A 112 3.82 -8.17 -19.30
C ALA A 112 4.67 -7.50 -20.38
N ALA A 113 5.06 -6.26 -20.19
CA ALA A 113 5.96 -5.57 -21.10
C ALA A 113 7.38 -6.07 -20.86
N ASP A 114 7.56 -7.35 -20.99
CA ASP A 114 8.85 -7.99 -20.81
C ASP A 114 9.73 -7.65 -22.02
N PRO A 115 10.89 -7.04 -21.79
CA PRO A 115 11.77 -6.69 -22.91
C PRO A 115 12.24 -7.88 -23.69
N GLY A 116 12.21 -9.08 -23.11
CA GLY A 116 12.61 -10.28 -23.81
C GLY A 116 11.62 -10.72 -24.87
N THR A 117 10.37 -10.30 -24.76
CA THR A 117 9.32 -10.67 -25.71
C THR A 117 9.00 -9.56 -26.69
N ASP A 118 9.56 -8.43 -26.49
CA ASP A 118 9.24 -7.29 -27.31
C ASP A 118 9.93 -7.42 -28.66
N PRO A 119 9.20 -7.41 -29.73
CA PRO A 119 9.80 -7.46 -31.06
C PRO A 119 10.59 -6.22 -31.40
#